data_46602c62be0dc53d4c451cfdfb5b2b35
#
_entry.id   46602c62be0dc53d4c451cfdfb5b2b35
#
_cell.length_a   1.000
_cell.length_b   1.000
_cell.length_c   1.000
_cell.angle_alpha   90.00
_cell.angle_beta   90.00
_cell.angle_gamma   90.00
#
_symmetry.space_group_name_H-M   'P 1'
#
loop_
_entity.id
_entity.type
_entity.pdbx_description
1 polymer ?
#
loop_
_entity_poly.entity_id
_entity_poly.type
_entity_poly.pdbx_seq_one_letter_code
_entity_poly.pdbx_strand_id
1 'polypeptide(L)'
;MLLIDDRENPKLIAKLLMRMGDSKISDTGEAKVMRMKSADYKMGSWGIEAKEINDLYRSILGIGRSRTIIGQLRDLEKAVETPMLVVYGTQMKIWNTRHSRKAAAIEIARMKQIIRQFKMTFYQRFPKFRYMEFPTMDDFVEWLIINHTQISVSAKISPEMLEAIQKPTQDQRVEVLSTVHGVSQQDAERLLKRFGSLPKILHSRMTQKSLMEVEGIGRVKARNILDLRQKLIDTA
;
A
#
# COMPACT_ATOMS: atom_id res chain seq x y z
N MET A 1 -14.67 -4.01 14.64
CA MET A 1 -14.41 -4.19 13.19
C MET A 1 -12.93 -3.97 12.91
N LEU A 2 -12.30 -4.87 12.16
CA LEU A 2 -10.95 -4.74 11.61
C LEU A 2 -11.05 -4.19 10.17
N LEU A 3 -10.39 -3.08 9.89
CA LEU A 3 -10.24 -2.56 8.53
C LEU A 3 -8.87 -2.95 7.99
N ILE A 4 -8.82 -3.38 6.74
CA ILE A 4 -7.61 -3.85 6.05
C ILE A 4 -7.49 -3.09 4.73
N ASP A 5 -6.33 -2.48 4.46
CA ASP A 5 -6.08 -1.82 3.18
C ASP A 5 -6.03 -2.85 2.03
N ASP A 6 -6.72 -2.58 0.94
CA ASP A 6 -6.80 -3.48 -0.23
C ASP A 6 -5.47 -3.61 -1.00
N ARG A 7 -4.48 -2.75 -0.71
CA ARG A 7 -3.12 -2.80 -1.27
C ARG A 7 -2.16 -3.67 -0.48
N GLU A 8 -2.60 -4.18 0.68
CA GLU A 8 -1.76 -5.04 1.50
C GLU A 8 -1.47 -6.37 0.80
N ASN A 9 -0.49 -7.09 1.32
CA ASN A 9 -0.08 -8.38 0.76
C ASN A 9 -1.29 -9.33 0.64
N PRO A 10 -1.68 -9.77 -0.56
CA PRO A 10 -2.87 -10.61 -0.75
C PRO A 10 -2.84 -11.92 0.05
N LYS A 11 -1.64 -12.48 0.28
CA LYS A 11 -1.49 -13.69 1.11
C LYS A 11 -1.82 -13.41 2.58
N LEU A 12 -1.47 -12.22 3.07
CA LEU A 12 -1.75 -11.81 4.43
C LEU A 12 -3.25 -11.54 4.61
N ILE A 13 -3.87 -10.83 3.65
CA ILE A 13 -5.33 -10.60 3.63
C ILE A 13 -6.09 -11.92 3.64
N ALA A 14 -5.75 -12.84 2.72
CA ALA A 14 -6.40 -14.14 2.62
C ALA A 14 -6.25 -14.94 3.92
N LYS A 15 -5.08 -14.94 4.54
CA LYS A 15 -4.81 -15.64 5.79
C LYS A 15 -5.60 -15.08 6.97
N LEU A 16 -5.70 -13.75 7.06
CA LEU A 16 -6.53 -13.07 8.06
C LEU A 16 -8.00 -13.46 7.91
N LEU A 17 -8.56 -13.30 6.70
CA LEU A 17 -9.97 -13.60 6.45
C LEU A 17 -10.29 -15.06 6.69
N MET A 18 -9.42 -15.98 6.28
CA MET A 18 -9.58 -17.42 6.51
C MET A 18 -9.63 -17.74 8.02
N ARG A 19 -8.66 -17.25 8.79
CA ARG A 19 -8.61 -17.51 10.23
C ARG A 19 -9.74 -16.85 11.02
N MET A 20 -10.20 -15.67 10.57
CA MET A 20 -11.36 -15.02 11.19
C MET A 20 -12.68 -15.72 10.85
N GLY A 21 -12.79 -16.35 9.66
CA GLY A 21 -13.95 -17.16 9.27
C GLY A 21 -14.02 -18.52 9.94
N ASP A 22 -12.88 -19.15 10.20
CA ASP A 22 -12.78 -20.47 10.87
C ASP A 22 -12.92 -20.40 12.39
N SER A 23 -12.76 -19.23 12.98
CA SER A 23 -12.84 -19.12 14.43
C SER A 23 -14.30 -19.23 14.88
N LYS A 24 -14.58 -20.24 15.74
CA LYS A 24 -15.81 -20.32 16.57
C LYS A 24 -16.01 -19.07 17.45
N ILE A 25 -15.17 -18.07 17.28
CA ILE A 25 -15.14 -16.73 17.85
C ILE A 25 -15.98 -15.79 16.97
N SER A 26 -17.06 -16.31 16.37
CA SER A 26 -17.92 -15.57 15.42
C SER A 26 -18.67 -14.37 16.02
N ASP A 27 -18.58 -14.15 17.31
CA ASP A 27 -19.17 -12.97 17.98
C ASP A 27 -18.26 -11.74 17.99
N THR A 28 -17.08 -11.77 17.37
CA THR A 28 -16.03 -10.76 17.59
C THR A 28 -15.82 -9.74 16.49
N GLY A 29 -16.71 -9.63 15.56
CA GLY A 29 -16.71 -8.47 14.67
C GLY A 29 -16.11 -8.73 13.28
N GLU A 30 -16.68 -8.06 12.31
CA GLU A 30 -16.38 -8.16 10.90
C GLU A 30 -15.01 -7.59 10.56
N ALA A 31 -14.30 -8.26 9.67
CA ALA A 31 -13.17 -7.66 8.93
C ALA A 31 -13.70 -7.11 7.61
N LYS A 32 -13.23 -5.91 7.24
CA LYS A 32 -13.58 -5.26 5.97
C LYS A 32 -12.30 -4.87 5.23
N VAL A 33 -12.18 -5.35 4.01
CA VAL A 33 -11.10 -4.93 3.09
C VAL A 33 -11.57 -3.70 2.31
N MET A 34 -10.77 -2.64 2.33
CA MET A 34 -11.10 -1.37 1.68
C MET A 34 -9.87 -0.51 1.46
N ARG A 35 -9.91 0.44 0.52
CA ARG A 35 -8.83 1.39 0.30
C ARG A 35 -8.74 2.39 1.46
N MET A 36 -7.58 2.45 2.11
CA MET A 36 -7.31 3.39 3.19
C MET A 36 -6.29 4.48 2.79
N LYS A 37 -6.38 5.65 3.44
CA LYS A 37 -5.47 6.79 3.15
C LYS A 37 -4.07 6.59 3.72
N SER A 38 -3.97 6.03 4.92
CA SER A 38 -2.75 6.13 5.73
C SER A 38 -2.51 5.01 6.72
N ALA A 39 -3.13 3.86 6.57
CA ALA A 39 -2.89 2.69 7.42
C ALA A 39 -3.03 1.43 6.58
N ASP A 40 -2.28 0.38 6.93
CA ASP A 40 -2.47 -0.95 6.37
C ASP A 40 -3.58 -1.70 7.12
N TYR A 41 -3.70 -1.45 8.44
CA TYR A 41 -4.77 -2.00 9.29
C TYR A 41 -5.28 -0.95 10.26
N LYS A 42 -6.58 -1.05 10.61
CA LYS A 42 -7.18 -0.23 11.67
C LYS A 42 -8.09 -1.05 12.58
N MET A 43 -7.91 -0.84 13.90
CA MET A 43 -8.68 -1.47 14.96
C MET A 43 -9.02 -0.42 16.03
N GLY A 44 -10.28 0.03 16.10
CA GLY A 44 -10.65 1.12 17.01
C GLY A 44 -9.81 2.38 16.77
N SER A 45 -9.17 2.91 17.81
CA SER A 45 -8.26 4.05 17.72
C SER A 45 -6.89 3.74 17.14
N TRP A 46 -6.56 2.46 16.95
CA TRP A 46 -5.25 2.02 16.46
C TRP A 46 -5.18 2.05 14.95
N GLY A 47 -4.13 2.67 14.42
CA GLY A 47 -3.75 2.57 13.01
C GLY A 47 -2.37 1.95 12.90
N ILE A 48 -2.23 0.97 12.02
CA ILE A 48 -1.04 0.13 11.91
C ILE A 48 -0.46 0.30 10.50
N GLU A 49 0.81 0.64 10.43
CA GLU A 49 1.65 0.48 9.26
C GLU A 49 2.45 -0.80 9.44
N ALA A 50 2.29 -1.77 8.55
CA ALA A 50 2.95 -3.07 8.61
C ALA A 50 4.00 -3.20 7.51
N LYS A 51 5.19 -3.67 7.87
CA LYS A 51 6.30 -3.84 6.91
C LYS A 51 6.98 -5.18 7.08
N GLU A 52 7.15 -5.91 5.98
CA GLU A 52 8.12 -6.99 5.94
C GLU A 52 9.54 -6.39 6.07
N ILE A 53 10.46 -7.08 6.74
CA ILE A 53 11.77 -6.55 7.09
C ILE A 53 12.59 -6.03 5.89
N ASN A 54 12.47 -6.67 4.73
CA ASN A 54 13.15 -6.22 3.51
C ASN A 54 12.47 -4.98 2.89
N ASP A 55 11.15 -4.88 2.99
CA ASP A 55 10.40 -3.72 2.53
C ASP A 55 10.61 -2.52 3.46
N LEU A 56 10.78 -2.75 4.76
CA LEU A 56 11.21 -1.71 5.69
C LEU A 56 12.56 -1.12 5.27
N TYR A 57 13.56 -1.98 5.00
CA TYR A 57 14.88 -1.52 4.54
C TYR A 57 14.77 -0.65 3.28
N ARG A 58 14.04 -1.11 2.28
CA ARG A 58 13.84 -0.37 1.02
C ARG A 58 13.15 0.97 1.25
N SER A 59 12.14 1.01 2.10
CA SER A 59 11.38 2.23 2.40
C SER A 59 12.17 3.23 3.27
N ILE A 60 13.11 2.77 4.11
CA ILE A 60 14.05 3.65 4.82
C ILE A 60 14.95 4.38 3.81
N LEU A 61 15.44 3.69 2.80
CA LEU A 61 16.33 4.24 1.77
C LEU A 61 15.60 4.98 0.65
N GLY A 62 14.27 4.89 0.59
CA GLY A 62 13.47 5.45 -0.51
C GLY A 62 13.74 4.75 -1.84
N ILE A 63 14.10 3.46 -1.82
CA ILE A 63 14.36 2.66 -3.02
C ILE A 63 13.04 2.21 -3.65
N GLY A 64 12.86 2.54 -4.92
CA GLY A 64 11.66 2.19 -5.70
C GLY A 64 10.63 3.31 -5.76
N ARG A 65 9.41 2.99 -6.21
CA ARG A 65 8.31 3.95 -6.37
C ARG A 65 7.49 4.18 -5.09
N SER A 66 7.78 3.45 -4.02
CA SER A 66 7.07 3.57 -2.75
C SER A 66 7.46 4.84 -2.01
N ARG A 67 6.52 5.42 -1.27
CA ARG A 67 6.80 6.50 -0.32
C ARG A 67 7.83 6.03 0.71
N THR A 68 8.68 6.95 1.17
CA THR A 68 9.58 6.64 2.29
C THR A 68 8.78 6.28 3.54
N ILE A 69 9.34 5.42 4.38
CA ILE A 69 8.69 5.05 5.66
C ILE A 69 8.40 6.27 6.53
N ILE A 70 9.29 7.26 6.53
CA ILE A 70 9.10 8.52 7.27
C ILE A 70 7.85 9.27 6.82
N GLY A 71 7.60 9.32 5.51
CA GLY A 71 6.39 9.95 4.95
C GLY A 71 5.12 9.19 5.36
N GLN A 72 5.14 7.86 5.26
CA GLN A 72 4.01 7.01 5.65
C GLN A 72 3.67 7.16 7.13
N LEU A 73 4.68 7.15 8.02
CA LEU A 73 4.49 7.30 9.45
C LEU A 73 3.95 8.68 9.83
N ARG A 74 4.41 9.76 9.17
CA ARG A 74 3.86 11.11 9.41
C ARG A 74 2.40 11.23 9.00
N ASP A 75 2.01 10.57 7.90
CA ASP A 75 0.63 10.56 7.46
C ASP A 75 -0.24 9.75 8.43
N LEU A 76 0.27 8.61 8.92
CA LEU A 76 -0.41 7.79 9.91
C LEU A 76 -0.59 8.51 11.26
N GLU A 77 0.46 9.20 11.75
CA GLU A 77 0.41 9.95 13.01
C GLU A 77 -0.69 11.02 13.03
N LYS A 78 -0.98 11.63 11.87
CA LYS A 78 -2.04 12.63 11.72
C LYS A 78 -3.44 12.02 11.61
N ALA A 79 -3.52 10.78 11.16
CA ALA A 79 -4.79 10.14 10.80
C ALA A 79 -5.39 9.29 11.92
N VAL A 80 -4.62 8.92 12.94
CA VAL A 80 -5.08 8.03 14.00
C VAL A 80 -4.58 8.48 15.37
N GLU A 81 -5.34 8.11 16.40
CA GLU A 81 -5.00 8.45 17.80
C GLU A 81 -3.82 7.64 18.32
N THR A 82 -3.79 6.34 18.00
CA THR A 82 -2.74 5.41 18.46
C THR A 82 -2.02 4.82 17.24
N PRO A 83 -1.00 5.51 16.71
CA PRO A 83 -0.25 5.01 15.56
C PRO A 83 0.72 3.89 15.97
N MET A 84 0.86 2.90 15.13
CA MET A 84 1.75 1.75 15.34
C MET A 84 2.53 1.42 14.07
N LEU A 85 3.82 1.13 14.25
CA LEU A 85 4.64 0.49 13.24
C LEU A 85 4.87 -0.97 13.65
N VAL A 86 4.46 -1.88 12.78
CA VAL A 86 4.72 -3.31 12.93
C VAL A 86 5.71 -3.75 11.87
N VAL A 87 6.74 -4.48 12.31
CA VAL A 87 7.72 -5.11 11.41
C VAL A 87 7.63 -6.62 11.57
N TYR A 88 7.52 -7.34 10.47
CA TYR A 88 7.48 -8.80 10.51
C TYR A 88 8.50 -9.44 9.58
N GLY A 89 8.91 -10.67 9.94
CA GLY A 89 9.95 -11.41 9.25
C GLY A 89 11.36 -11.10 9.78
N THR A 90 12.20 -12.14 9.79
CA THR A 90 13.59 -12.04 10.27
C THR A 90 14.63 -12.27 9.18
N GLN A 91 14.18 -12.84 8.04
CA GLN A 91 15.08 -13.21 6.95
C GLN A 91 15.32 -12.02 6.01
N MET A 92 16.53 -11.49 6.04
CA MET A 92 16.98 -10.51 5.05
C MET A 92 17.44 -11.22 3.79
N LYS A 93 16.80 -10.88 2.66
CA LYS A 93 17.10 -11.47 1.35
C LYS A 93 17.70 -10.43 0.43
N ILE A 94 18.73 -10.82 -0.31
CA ILE A 94 19.31 -10.00 -1.36
C ILE A 94 18.60 -10.34 -2.67
N TRP A 95 18.09 -9.32 -3.34
CA TRP A 95 17.34 -9.46 -4.58
C TRP A 95 18.22 -9.75 -5.80
N ASN A 96 19.53 -9.46 -5.69
CA ASN A 96 20.46 -9.64 -6.80
C ASN A 96 21.28 -10.94 -6.62
N THR A 97 20.90 -11.98 -7.32
CA THR A 97 21.54 -13.31 -7.27
C THR A 97 22.95 -13.36 -7.90
N ARG A 98 23.41 -12.26 -8.52
CA ARG A 98 24.75 -12.18 -9.16
C ARG A 98 25.89 -11.87 -8.19
N HIS A 99 25.58 -11.64 -6.91
CA HIS A 99 26.62 -11.36 -5.91
C HIS A 99 27.29 -12.66 -5.45
N SER A 100 28.62 -12.60 -5.27
CA SER A 100 29.34 -13.66 -4.55
C SER A 100 28.82 -13.78 -3.12
N ARG A 101 28.99 -14.96 -2.47
CA ARG A 101 28.58 -15.17 -1.06
C ARG A 101 29.14 -14.10 -0.12
N LYS A 102 30.39 -13.66 -0.37
CA LYS A 102 31.05 -12.59 0.42
C LYS A 102 30.36 -11.23 0.24
N ALA A 103 30.05 -10.83 -0.99
CA ALA A 103 29.33 -9.59 -1.27
C ALA A 103 27.91 -9.63 -0.67
N ALA A 104 27.24 -10.75 -0.74
CA ALA A 104 25.95 -10.98 -0.12
C ALA A 104 25.98 -10.79 1.42
N ALA A 105 26.98 -11.33 2.08
CA ALA A 105 27.14 -11.18 3.54
C ALA A 105 27.38 -9.72 3.95
N ILE A 106 28.17 -8.97 3.17
CA ILE A 106 28.43 -7.55 3.41
C ILE A 106 27.13 -6.73 3.25
N GLU A 107 26.35 -7.02 2.22
CA GLU A 107 25.08 -6.29 2.00
C GLU A 107 24.07 -6.59 3.11
N ILE A 108 23.93 -7.83 3.55
CA ILE A 108 23.08 -8.19 4.70
C ILE A 108 23.55 -7.46 5.98
N ALA A 109 24.87 -7.38 6.22
CA ALA A 109 25.40 -6.64 7.37
C ALA A 109 25.02 -5.15 7.30
N ARG A 110 25.13 -4.54 6.12
CA ARG A 110 24.69 -3.15 5.87
C ARG A 110 23.20 -2.95 6.11
N MET A 111 22.36 -3.86 5.59
CA MET A 111 20.92 -3.83 5.83
C MET A 111 20.60 -3.87 7.33
N LYS A 112 21.22 -4.78 8.07
CA LYS A 112 21.07 -4.89 9.53
C LYS A 112 21.47 -3.59 10.24
N GLN A 113 22.57 -2.98 9.84
CA GLN A 113 23.06 -1.73 10.42
C GLN A 113 22.06 -0.58 10.20
N ILE A 114 21.54 -0.42 8.99
CA ILE A 114 20.58 0.64 8.65
C ILE A 114 19.27 0.47 9.43
N ILE A 115 18.75 -0.75 9.49
CA ILE A 115 17.54 -1.03 10.28
C ILE A 115 17.80 -0.78 11.77
N ARG A 116 18.96 -1.18 12.29
CA ARG A 116 19.32 -0.92 13.68
C ARG A 116 19.35 0.59 13.98
N GLN A 117 19.97 1.39 13.12
CA GLN A 117 20.00 2.86 13.27
C GLN A 117 18.59 3.45 13.24
N PHE A 118 17.75 3.00 12.31
CA PHE A 118 16.34 3.42 12.26
C PHE A 118 15.63 3.12 13.58
N LYS A 119 15.75 1.89 14.10
CA LYS A 119 15.13 1.48 15.37
C LYS A 119 15.61 2.33 16.56
N MET A 120 16.92 2.58 16.66
CA MET A 120 17.50 3.38 17.75
C MET A 120 16.98 4.82 17.77
N THR A 121 16.67 5.40 16.61
CA THR A 121 16.18 6.78 16.50
C THR A 121 14.65 6.87 16.40
N PHE A 122 13.96 5.72 16.34
CA PHE A 122 12.54 5.67 16.05
C PHE A 122 11.71 6.47 17.05
N TYR A 123 11.84 6.20 18.34
CA TYR A 123 11.06 6.88 19.38
C TYR A 123 11.42 8.36 19.56
N GLN A 124 12.63 8.77 19.19
CA GLN A 124 13.00 10.19 19.17
C GLN A 124 12.24 10.96 18.08
N ARG A 125 11.99 10.30 16.95
CA ARG A 125 11.31 10.89 15.78
C ARG A 125 9.79 10.74 15.85
N PHE A 126 9.31 9.68 16.49
CA PHE A 126 7.91 9.28 16.54
C PHE A 126 7.51 8.87 17.95
N PRO A 127 7.48 9.81 18.90
CA PRO A 127 7.25 9.50 20.32
C PRO A 127 5.85 8.95 20.62
N LYS A 128 4.87 9.22 19.75
CA LYS A 128 3.49 8.72 19.89
C LYS A 128 3.32 7.30 19.39
N PHE A 129 4.28 6.79 18.61
CA PHE A 129 4.14 5.48 17.99
C PHE A 129 4.40 4.35 18.98
N ARG A 130 3.65 3.27 18.77
CA ARG A 130 4.05 1.95 19.27
C ARG A 130 4.83 1.24 18.18
N TYR A 131 5.88 0.54 18.58
CA TYR A 131 6.72 -0.26 17.68
C TYR A 131 6.69 -1.70 18.12
N MET A 132 6.37 -2.62 17.21
CA MET A 132 6.35 -4.06 17.48
C MET A 132 7.05 -4.82 16.36
N GLU A 133 7.64 -5.97 16.74
CA GLU A 133 8.29 -6.89 15.82
C GLU A 133 7.73 -8.29 15.99
N PHE A 134 7.52 -8.98 14.86
CA PHE A 134 7.09 -10.36 14.83
C PHE A 134 8.08 -11.20 14.01
N PRO A 135 8.50 -12.39 14.50
CA PRO A 135 9.41 -13.26 13.78
C PRO A 135 8.86 -13.67 12.41
N THR A 136 7.56 -13.90 12.32
CA THR A 136 6.90 -14.34 11.09
C THR A 136 5.64 -13.52 10.79
N MET A 137 5.16 -13.64 9.57
CA MET A 137 3.86 -13.12 9.17
C MET A 137 2.71 -13.78 9.98
N ASP A 138 2.87 -15.05 10.34
CA ASP A 138 1.85 -15.80 11.08
C ASP A 138 1.68 -15.28 12.50
N ASP A 139 2.78 -14.96 13.18
CA ASP A 139 2.74 -14.35 14.51
C ASP A 139 2.05 -12.99 14.48
N PHE A 140 2.31 -12.20 13.43
CA PHE A 140 1.63 -10.92 13.24
C PHE A 140 0.13 -11.09 13.00
N VAL A 141 -0.28 -12.03 12.14
CA VAL A 141 -1.69 -12.34 11.88
C VAL A 141 -2.39 -12.78 13.15
N GLU A 142 -1.78 -13.65 13.93
CA GLU A 142 -2.34 -14.13 15.20
C GLU A 142 -2.52 -12.98 16.20
N TRP A 143 -1.52 -12.14 16.32
CA TRP A 143 -1.59 -10.94 17.15
C TRP A 143 -2.72 -9.99 16.71
N LEU A 144 -2.91 -9.77 15.40
CA LEU A 144 -4.02 -8.96 14.88
C LEU A 144 -5.37 -9.52 15.29
N ILE A 145 -5.57 -10.83 15.16
CA ILE A 145 -6.83 -11.51 15.50
C ILE A 145 -7.11 -11.38 17.00
N ILE A 146 -6.14 -11.69 17.85
CA ILE A 146 -6.29 -11.60 19.31
C ILE A 146 -6.64 -10.17 19.75
N ASN A 147 -5.91 -9.19 19.25
CA ASN A 147 -6.13 -7.79 19.64
C ASN A 147 -7.41 -7.22 19.05
N HIS A 148 -7.78 -7.63 17.82
CA HIS A 148 -9.06 -7.24 17.24
C HIS A 148 -10.23 -7.69 18.14
N THR A 149 -10.20 -8.91 18.62
CA THR A 149 -11.21 -9.44 19.55
C THR A 149 -11.32 -8.59 20.81
N GLN A 150 -10.20 -8.24 21.41
CA GLN A 150 -10.16 -7.45 22.64
C GLN A 150 -10.58 -5.98 22.45
N ILE A 151 -10.14 -5.35 21.36
CA ILE A 151 -10.42 -3.93 21.07
C ILE A 151 -11.86 -3.75 20.54
N SER A 152 -12.40 -4.70 19.80
CA SER A 152 -13.76 -4.63 19.24
C SER A 152 -14.83 -4.61 20.31
N VAL A 153 -14.54 -5.16 21.47
CA VAL A 153 -15.44 -5.09 22.64
C VAL A 153 -15.46 -3.68 23.21
N SER A 154 -14.41 -2.89 23.02
CA SER A 154 -14.19 -1.61 23.71
C SER A 154 -14.47 -0.36 22.86
N ALA A 155 -14.46 -0.43 21.53
CA ALA A 155 -14.58 0.77 20.70
C ALA A 155 -15.31 0.50 19.37
N LYS A 156 -16.49 1.10 19.20
CA LYS A 156 -17.17 1.20 17.90
C LYS A 156 -16.47 2.26 17.06
N ILE A 157 -16.05 1.93 15.84
CA ILE A 157 -15.55 2.90 14.86
C ILE A 157 -16.73 3.76 14.40
N SER A 158 -16.66 5.07 14.61
CA SER A 158 -17.73 5.98 14.18
C SER A 158 -17.73 6.17 12.65
N PRO A 159 -18.89 6.53 12.05
CA PRO A 159 -18.96 6.85 10.61
C PRO A 159 -17.99 7.93 10.19
N GLU A 160 -17.77 8.97 10.99
CA GLU A 160 -16.84 10.07 10.72
C GLU A 160 -15.39 9.58 10.67
N MET A 161 -15.03 8.64 11.56
CA MET A 161 -13.72 7.99 11.52
C MET A 161 -13.53 7.13 10.27
N LEU A 162 -14.58 6.48 9.79
CA LEU A 162 -14.55 5.74 8.52
C LEU A 162 -14.28 6.68 7.34
N GLU A 163 -14.99 7.80 7.23
CA GLU A 163 -14.77 8.78 6.16
C GLU A 163 -13.37 9.39 6.19
N ALA A 164 -12.83 9.69 7.37
CA ALA A 164 -11.48 10.22 7.52
C ALA A 164 -10.40 9.26 7.01
N ILE A 165 -10.65 7.95 7.05
CA ILE A 165 -9.70 6.91 6.67
C ILE A 165 -9.86 6.49 5.21
N GLN A 166 -11.09 6.51 4.68
CA GLN A 166 -11.34 6.18 3.29
C GLN A 166 -10.64 7.18 2.37
N LYS A 167 -9.85 6.68 1.43
CA LYS A 167 -9.54 7.49 0.25
C LYS A 167 -10.84 7.68 -0.53
N PRO A 168 -11.10 8.89 -1.08
CA PRO A 168 -12.10 9.01 -2.11
C PRO A 168 -11.80 7.91 -3.14
N THR A 169 -12.81 7.13 -3.49
CA THR A 169 -12.71 6.07 -4.50
C THR A 169 -12.05 6.68 -5.72
N GLN A 170 -10.82 6.29 -5.97
CA GLN A 170 -10.11 6.74 -7.15
C GLN A 170 -10.90 6.17 -8.33
N ASP A 171 -11.30 7.03 -9.24
CA ASP A 171 -12.03 6.62 -10.44
C ASP A 171 -11.20 5.51 -11.13
N GLN A 172 -11.74 4.29 -11.20
CA GLN A 172 -11.06 3.14 -11.79
C GLN A 172 -10.55 3.43 -13.20
N ARG A 173 -11.22 4.34 -13.92
CA ARG A 173 -10.79 4.82 -15.24
C ARG A 173 -9.48 5.59 -15.16
N VAL A 174 -9.27 6.35 -14.09
CA VAL A 174 -8.00 7.05 -13.80
C VAL A 174 -6.90 6.03 -13.51
N GLU A 175 -7.20 5.00 -12.72
CA GLU A 175 -6.24 3.94 -12.42
C GLU A 175 -5.79 3.23 -13.70
N VAL A 176 -6.71 2.83 -14.56
CA VAL A 176 -6.40 2.17 -15.82
C VAL A 176 -5.49 3.05 -16.70
N LEU A 177 -5.80 4.33 -16.85
CA LEU A 177 -4.94 5.23 -17.64
C LEU A 177 -3.57 5.46 -16.99
N SER A 178 -3.50 5.46 -15.66
CA SER A 178 -2.24 5.65 -14.94
C SER A 178 -1.30 4.42 -15.01
N THR A 179 -1.80 3.26 -15.46
CA THR A 179 -0.92 2.10 -15.76
C THR A 179 -0.08 2.32 -17.02
N VAL A 180 -0.49 3.25 -17.88
CA VAL A 180 0.25 3.58 -19.09
C VAL A 180 1.55 4.29 -18.74
N HIS A 181 2.66 3.78 -19.27
CA HIS A 181 3.97 4.33 -18.97
C HIS A 181 4.05 5.83 -19.30
N GLY A 182 4.42 6.63 -18.29
CA GLY A 182 4.56 8.08 -18.38
C GLY A 182 3.28 8.88 -18.18
N VAL A 183 2.11 8.24 -18.06
CA VAL A 183 0.84 8.92 -17.77
C VAL A 183 0.67 9.03 -16.25
N SER A 184 0.60 10.25 -15.74
CA SER A 184 0.33 10.53 -14.33
C SER A 184 -1.18 10.49 -14.03
N GLN A 185 -1.54 10.45 -12.75
CA GLN A 185 -2.93 10.56 -12.33
C GLN A 185 -3.59 11.85 -12.87
N GLN A 186 -2.90 12.99 -12.82
CA GLN A 186 -3.39 14.26 -13.34
C GLN A 186 -3.62 14.22 -14.86
N ASP A 187 -2.72 13.55 -15.60
CA ASP A 187 -2.89 13.35 -17.04
C ASP A 187 -4.12 12.50 -17.33
N ALA A 188 -4.34 11.44 -16.56
CA ALA A 188 -5.50 10.56 -16.69
C ALA A 188 -6.83 11.32 -16.41
N GLU A 189 -6.86 12.13 -15.37
CA GLU A 189 -8.01 12.98 -15.04
C GLU A 189 -8.31 13.98 -16.15
N ARG A 190 -7.28 14.65 -16.72
CA ARG A 190 -7.43 15.57 -17.86
C ARG A 190 -7.97 14.87 -19.11
N LEU A 191 -7.46 13.68 -19.42
CA LEU A 191 -7.94 12.85 -20.51
C LEU A 191 -9.42 12.49 -20.34
N LEU A 192 -9.81 12.02 -19.15
CA LEU A 192 -11.20 11.68 -18.85
C LEU A 192 -12.10 12.91 -18.87
N LYS A 193 -11.63 14.06 -18.38
CA LYS A 193 -12.37 15.33 -18.47
C LYS A 193 -12.61 15.76 -19.92
N ARG A 194 -11.62 15.60 -20.80
CA ARG A 194 -11.71 15.98 -22.22
C ARG A 194 -12.57 15.04 -23.02
N PHE A 195 -12.41 13.73 -22.84
CA PHE A 195 -13.06 12.70 -23.69
C PHE A 195 -14.25 12.00 -23.03
N GLY A 196 -14.43 12.13 -21.72
CA GLY A 196 -15.57 11.66 -20.93
C GLY A 196 -15.49 10.20 -20.51
N SER A 197 -14.87 9.30 -21.27
CA SER A 197 -14.82 7.87 -20.93
C SER A 197 -13.62 7.14 -21.51
N LEU A 198 -13.20 6.04 -20.84
CA LEU A 198 -12.16 5.14 -21.34
C LEU A 198 -12.45 4.57 -22.74
N PRO A 199 -13.67 4.09 -23.04
CA PRO A 199 -13.97 3.61 -24.39
C PRO A 199 -13.76 4.66 -25.47
N LYS A 200 -14.03 5.93 -25.19
CA LYS A 200 -13.77 7.00 -26.16
C LYS A 200 -12.27 7.26 -26.35
N ILE A 201 -11.48 7.22 -25.28
CA ILE A 201 -10.02 7.40 -25.32
C ILE A 201 -9.34 6.25 -26.06
N LEU A 202 -9.83 5.02 -25.85
CA LEU A 202 -9.31 3.79 -26.46
C LEU A 202 -10.00 3.41 -27.76
N HIS A 203 -10.88 4.25 -28.31
CA HIS A 203 -11.58 3.96 -29.55
C HIS A 203 -10.64 3.92 -30.76
N SER A 204 -10.93 3.07 -31.75
CA SER A 204 -10.13 2.92 -32.97
C SER A 204 -9.91 4.21 -33.76
N ARG A 205 -10.85 5.14 -33.70
CA ARG A 205 -10.76 6.47 -34.36
C ARG A 205 -9.94 7.49 -33.56
N MET A 206 -9.51 7.19 -32.31
CA MET A 206 -8.68 8.10 -31.55
C MET A 206 -7.28 8.20 -32.18
N THR A 207 -6.83 9.40 -32.42
CA THR A 207 -5.55 9.69 -33.05
C THR A 207 -4.55 10.24 -32.04
N GLN A 208 -3.28 10.07 -32.32
CA GLN A 208 -2.21 10.66 -31.50
C GLN A 208 -2.35 12.19 -31.40
N LYS A 209 -2.75 12.84 -32.50
CA LYS A 209 -2.97 14.29 -32.54
C LYS A 209 -4.07 14.72 -31.56
N SER A 210 -5.21 14.02 -31.54
CA SER A 210 -6.32 14.34 -30.64
C SER A 210 -5.93 14.15 -29.16
N LEU A 211 -5.13 13.13 -28.83
CA LEU A 211 -4.65 12.94 -27.47
C LEU A 211 -3.69 14.06 -27.05
N MET A 212 -2.85 14.54 -27.97
CA MET A 212 -1.89 15.63 -27.72
C MET A 212 -2.55 17.00 -27.53
N GLU A 213 -3.84 17.16 -27.84
CA GLU A 213 -4.60 18.38 -27.50
C GLU A 213 -4.83 18.52 -25.98
N VAL A 214 -4.63 17.46 -25.22
CA VAL A 214 -4.74 17.48 -23.76
C VAL A 214 -3.42 17.96 -23.15
N GLU A 215 -3.50 18.99 -22.34
CA GLU A 215 -2.34 19.53 -21.63
C GLU A 215 -1.59 18.44 -20.84
N GLY A 216 -0.27 18.38 -20.99
CA GLY A 216 0.58 17.37 -20.34
C GLY A 216 0.73 16.07 -21.13
N ILE A 217 -0.03 15.88 -22.22
CA ILE A 217 0.05 14.70 -23.09
C ILE A 217 0.93 15.01 -24.31
N GLY A 218 2.21 14.69 -24.19
CA GLY A 218 3.13 14.77 -25.31
C GLY A 218 3.10 13.54 -26.20
N ARG A 219 3.89 13.57 -27.30
CA ARG A 219 3.95 12.51 -28.30
C ARG A 219 4.17 11.11 -27.74
N VAL A 220 5.05 10.99 -26.75
CA VAL A 220 5.38 9.68 -26.13
C VAL A 220 4.18 9.13 -25.34
N LYS A 221 3.56 9.93 -24.51
CA LYS A 221 2.40 9.52 -23.72
C LYS A 221 1.21 9.14 -24.62
N ALA A 222 0.94 9.94 -25.64
CA ALA A 222 -0.12 9.68 -26.61
C ALA A 222 0.12 8.33 -27.33
N ARG A 223 1.34 8.05 -27.73
CA ARG A 223 1.71 6.76 -28.35
C ARG A 223 1.48 5.59 -27.36
N ASN A 224 1.95 5.72 -26.13
CA ASN A 224 1.80 4.67 -25.11
C ASN A 224 0.32 4.37 -24.80
N ILE A 225 -0.56 5.38 -24.86
CA ILE A 225 -2.01 5.20 -24.72
C ILE A 225 -2.58 4.40 -25.89
N LEU A 226 -2.15 4.69 -27.11
CA LEU A 226 -2.58 3.93 -28.30
C LEU A 226 -2.05 2.50 -28.29
N ASP A 227 -0.84 2.27 -27.78
CA ASP A 227 -0.23 0.94 -27.61
C ASP A 227 -1.00 0.11 -26.57
N LEU A 228 -1.50 0.73 -25.47
CA LEU A 228 -2.40 0.05 -24.54
C LEU A 228 -3.67 -0.45 -25.24
N ARG A 229 -4.27 0.37 -26.10
CA ARG A 229 -5.44 -0.03 -26.91
C ARG A 229 -5.14 -1.29 -27.72
N GLN A 230 -4.01 -1.32 -28.43
CA GLN A 230 -3.65 -2.47 -29.25
C GLN A 230 -3.51 -3.74 -28.42
N LYS A 231 -2.84 -3.68 -27.28
CA LYS A 231 -2.72 -4.81 -26.35
C LYS A 231 -4.06 -5.33 -25.83
N LEU A 232 -5.04 -4.44 -25.58
CA LEU A 232 -6.37 -4.85 -25.14
C LEU A 232 -7.18 -5.52 -26.26
N ILE A 233 -6.93 -5.18 -27.52
CA ILE A 233 -7.58 -5.81 -28.67
C ILE A 233 -6.96 -7.20 -28.93
N ASP A 234 -5.64 -7.34 -28.79
CA ASP A 234 -4.93 -8.58 -29.03
C ASP A 234 -5.17 -9.66 -27.95
N THR A 235 -5.74 -9.28 -26.81
CA THR A 235 -6.06 -10.17 -25.67
C THR A 235 -7.55 -10.49 -25.54
N ALA A 236 -8.41 -9.93 -26.36
CA ALA A 236 -9.86 -10.14 -26.38
C ALA A 236 -10.25 -11.15 -27.47
#